data_ecc5f022ae4239107ba40a2df17787dd
#
_entry.id   ecc5f022ae4239107ba40a2df17787dd
#
_cell.length_a   1.000
_cell.length_b   1.000
_cell.length_c   1.000
_cell.angle_alpha   90.00
_cell.angle_beta   90.00
_cell.angle_gamma   90.00
#
_symmetry.space_group_name_H-M   'P 1'
#
loop_
_entity.id
_entity.type
_entity.pdbx_description
1 polymer ?
#
loop_
_entity_poly.entity_id
_entity_poly.type
_entity_poly.pdbx_seq_one_letter_code
_entity_poly.pdbx_strand_id
1 'polypeptide(L)'
;MKLSEFKAGETVFIDANIFIYHFTGVSEDCTLFLKRCEEGDLTGVTGMNILIEVLHRLMMIEAVSKGFVKPENVAKKLKKKPDIVKKLTEYQTNTLSIIDMGIELLPISEDTIKSSFQYRRKYGLLVNDSLITAMMDLEGIINLATMDKDFLRVEGIRFYSPQDVI
;
A
#
# COMPACT_ATOMS: atom_id res chain seq x y z
N MET A 1 -6.74 0.33 -15.83
CA MET A 1 -8.18 0.14 -15.49
C MET A 1 -8.51 0.98 -14.26
N LYS A 2 -9.78 1.30 -14.02
CA LYS A 2 -10.23 2.09 -12.87
C LYS A 2 -10.54 1.18 -11.67
N LEU A 3 -10.35 1.67 -10.44
CA LEU A 3 -10.73 0.93 -9.23
C LEU A 3 -12.23 0.56 -9.20
N SER A 4 -13.09 1.38 -9.81
CA SER A 4 -14.53 1.12 -9.92
C SER A 4 -14.90 -0.03 -10.88
N GLU A 5 -13.97 -0.49 -11.71
CA GLU A 5 -14.22 -1.56 -12.70
C GLU A 5 -14.08 -2.98 -12.14
N PHE A 6 -13.64 -3.14 -10.90
CA PHE A 6 -13.62 -4.45 -10.22
C PHE A 6 -15.02 -5.05 -10.14
N LYS A 7 -15.11 -6.34 -10.42
CA LYS A 7 -16.35 -7.10 -10.25
C LYS A 7 -16.41 -7.70 -8.85
N ALA A 8 -17.63 -7.88 -8.35
CA ALA A 8 -17.85 -8.56 -7.07
C ALA A 8 -17.18 -9.94 -7.03
N GLY A 9 -16.56 -10.26 -5.90
CA GLY A 9 -15.86 -11.52 -5.68
C GLY A 9 -14.42 -11.58 -6.21
N GLU A 10 -13.92 -10.53 -6.88
CA GLU A 10 -12.52 -10.51 -7.32
C GLU A 10 -11.55 -10.34 -6.15
N THR A 11 -10.41 -11.02 -6.23
CA THR A 11 -9.29 -10.84 -5.31
C THR A 11 -8.32 -9.80 -5.89
N VAL A 12 -7.86 -8.88 -5.04
CA VAL A 12 -6.99 -7.78 -5.44
C VAL A 12 -5.88 -7.55 -4.41
N PHE A 13 -4.64 -7.46 -4.89
CA PHE A 13 -3.52 -6.99 -4.07
C PHE A 13 -3.54 -5.46 -4.01
N ILE A 14 -3.36 -4.91 -2.81
CA ILE A 14 -3.50 -3.48 -2.54
C ILE A 14 -2.14 -2.92 -2.13
N ASP A 15 -1.67 -1.93 -2.89
CA ASP A 15 -0.41 -1.23 -2.64
C ASP A 15 -0.58 -0.08 -1.63
N ALA A 16 0.52 0.34 -1.02
CA ALA A 16 0.57 1.35 0.04
C ALA A 16 -0.11 2.68 -0.32
N ASN A 17 0.06 3.15 -1.57
CA ASN A 17 -0.49 4.43 -1.99
C ASN A 17 -2.03 4.47 -1.92
N ILE A 18 -2.72 3.35 -2.14
CA ILE A 18 -4.18 3.26 -2.04
C ILE A 18 -4.66 3.56 -0.61
N PHE A 19 -4.02 2.93 0.39
CA PHE A 19 -4.32 3.18 1.80
C PHE A 19 -3.99 4.62 2.21
N ILE A 20 -2.83 5.12 1.78
CA ILE A 20 -2.38 6.48 2.12
C ILE A 20 -3.33 7.52 1.55
N TYR A 21 -3.78 7.39 0.31
CA TYR A 21 -4.72 8.33 -0.31
C TYR A 21 -6.10 8.30 0.37
N HIS A 22 -6.54 7.12 0.82
CA HIS A 22 -7.74 7.00 1.64
C HIS A 22 -7.61 7.76 2.96
N PHE A 23 -6.57 7.45 3.77
CA PHE A 23 -6.41 8.05 5.10
C PHE A 23 -6.08 9.54 5.08
N THR A 24 -5.51 10.04 4.00
CA THR A 24 -5.22 11.46 3.83
C THR A 24 -6.34 12.23 3.13
N GLY A 25 -7.41 11.56 2.71
CA GLY A 25 -8.53 12.18 2.00
C GLY A 25 -8.18 12.69 0.60
N VAL A 26 -7.09 12.18 0.01
CA VAL A 26 -6.61 12.60 -1.32
C VAL A 26 -7.45 11.99 -2.44
N SER A 27 -8.02 10.79 -2.22
CA SER A 27 -8.77 10.06 -3.25
C SER A 27 -10.08 9.47 -2.69
N GLU A 28 -11.20 9.88 -3.27
CA GLU A 28 -12.50 9.27 -3.03
C GLU A 28 -12.59 7.89 -3.69
N ASP A 29 -11.99 7.71 -4.87
CA ASP A 29 -11.91 6.42 -5.55
C ASP A 29 -11.27 5.35 -4.65
N CYS A 30 -10.19 5.68 -3.94
CA CYS A 30 -9.55 4.77 -3.00
C CYS A 30 -10.46 4.47 -1.80
N THR A 31 -11.17 5.46 -1.28
CA THR A 31 -12.10 5.29 -0.16
C THR A 31 -13.26 4.36 -0.53
N LEU A 32 -13.89 4.57 -1.68
CA LEU A 32 -14.96 3.71 -2.17
C LEU A 32 -14.51 2.28 -2.47
N PHE A 33 -13.31 2.14 -3.02
CA PHE A 33 -12.71 0.83 -3.28
C PHE A 33 -12.45 0.04 -1.99
N LEU A 34 -11.83 0.68 -0.97
CA LEU A 34 -11.56 0.03 0.32
C LEU A 34 -12.85 -0.32 1.06
N LYS A 35 -13.89 0.52 0.94
CA LYS A 35 -15.22 0.21 1.48
C LYS A 35 -15.80 -1.07 0.87
N ARG A 36 -15.62 -1.31 -0.42
CA ARG A 36 -16.04 -2.57 -1.08
C ARG A 36 -15.30 -3.78 -0.52
N CYS A 37 -14.02 -3.63 -0.14
CA CYS A 37 -13.30 -4.69 0.55
C CYS A 37 -13.87 -4.93 1.95
N GLU A 38 -14.13 -3.88 2.73
CA GLU A 38 -14.71 -3.95 4.08
C GLU A 38 -16.10 -4.60 4.08
N GLU A 39 -16.91 -4.33 3.05
CA GLU A 39 -18.24 -4.92 2.87
C GLU A 39 -18.20 -6.36 2.34
N GLY A 40 -17.03 -6.89 2.01
CA GLY A 40 -16.84 -8.25 1.48
C GLY A 40 -17.23 -8.42 0.01
N ASP A 41 -17.45 -7.32 -0.71
CA ASP A 41 -17.70 -7.33 -2.15
C ASP A 41 -16.44 -7.69 -2.95
N LEU A 42 -15.27 -7.33 -2.42
CA LEU A 42 -13.95 -7.69 -2.95
C LEU A 42 -13.13 -8.38 -1.85
N THR A 43 -12.23 -9.28 -2.25
CA THR A 43 -11.23 -9.84 -1.34
C THR A 43 -9.95 -9.02 -1.44
N GLY A 44 -9.75 -8.11 -0.48
CA GLY A 44 -8.55 -7.29 -0.39
C GLY A 44 -7.41 -8.08 0.25
N VAL A 45 -6.22 -8.01 -0.36
CA VAL A 45 -4.99 -8.65 0.13
C VAL A 45 -3.86 -7.63 0.09
N THR A 46 -2.97 -7.61 1.08
CA THR A 46 -1.77 -6.78 1.06
C THR A 46 -0.61 -7.49 1.77
N GLY A 47 0.61 -6.97 1.62
CA GLY A 47 1.80 -7.55 2.24
C GLY A 47 2.19 -6.86 3.55
N MET A 48 2.87 -7.57 4.45
CA MET A 48 3.45 -6.98 5.67
C MET A 48 4.43 -5.84 5.38
N ASN A 49 5.18 -5.92 4.27
CA ASN A 49 6.05 -4.83 3.81
C ASN A 49 5.25 -3.55 3.48
N ILE A 50 4.07 -3.72 2.88
CA ILE A 50 3.16 -2.61 2.57
C ILE A 50 2.61 -1.99 3.85
N LEU A 51 2.21 -2.81 4.82
CA LEU A 51 1.73 -2.31 6.11
C LEU A 51 2.79 -1.49 6.84
N ILE A 52 4.06 -1.94 6.80
CA ILE A 52 5.21 -1.20 7.37
C ILE A 52 5.44 0.11 6.60
N GLU A 53 5.32 0.10 5.28
CA GLU A 53 5.43 1.31 4.47
C GLU A 53 4.32 2.31 4.80
N VAL A 54 3.08 1.86 4.93
CA VAL A 54 1.94 2.70 5.34
C VAL A 54 2.19 3.32 6.71
N LEU A 55 2.60 2.51 7.72
CA LEU A 55 2.99 3.01 9.04
C LEU A 55 4.03 4.13 8.94
N HIS A 56 5.10 3.89 8.20
CA HIS A 56 6.18 4.86 8.07
C HIS A 56 5.71 6.15 7.39
N ARG A 57 5.01 6.04 6.28
CA ARG A 57 4.55 7.21 5.50
C ARG A 57 3.50 8.01 6.24
N LEU A 58 2.52 7.36 6.89
CA LEU A 58 1.50 8.06 7.67
C LEU A 58 2.10 8.74 8.90
N MET A 59 3.11 8.16 9.55
CA MET A 59 3.85 8.84 10.64
C MET A 59 4.48 10.15 10.13
N MET A 60 5.12 10.12 8.96
CA MET A 60 5.73 11.34 8.35
C MET A 60 4.66 12.38 8.02
N ILE A 61 3.54 11.95 7.43
CA ILE A 61 2.43 12.84 7.06
C ILE A 61 1.80 13.46 8.31
N GLU A 62 1.55 12.68 9.36
CA GLU A 62 1.01 13.18 10.63
C GLU A 62 1.90 14.25 11.24
N ALA A 63 3.21 14.04 11.27
CA ALA A 63 4.16 15.00 11.82
C ALA A 63 4.16 16.33 11.05
N VAL A 64 3.98 16.29 9.74
CA VAL A 64 3.89 17.48 8.89
C VAL A 64 2.53 18.15 9.04
N SER A 65 1.44 17.42 8.98
CA SER A 65 0.07 17.95 9.05
C SER A 65 -0.23 18.62 10.40
N LYS A 66 0.36 18.10 11.48
CA LYS A 66 0.29 18.72 12.83
C LYS A 66 1.25 19.89 13.02
N GLY A 67 2.03 20.24 12.01
CA GLY A 67 2.98 21.34 12.07
C GLY A 67 4.21 21.11 12.95
N PHE A 68 4.48 19.89 13.35
CA PHE A 68 5.64 19.55 14.20
C PHE A 68 6.97 19.62 13.45
N VAL A 69 6.95 19.34 12.16
CA VAL A 69 8.10 19.44 11.26
C VAL A 69 7.66 19.98 9.91
N LYS A 70 8.55 20.72 9.26
CA LYS A 70 8.33 21.14 7.86
C LYS A 70 8.49 19.93 6.92
N PRO A 71 7.79 19.91 5.77
CA PRO A 71 8.09 18.95 4.70
C PRO A 71 9.59 18.94 4.39
N GLU A 72 10.09 17.93 3.71
CA GLU A 72 11.50 17.66 3.41
C GLU A 72 12.27 16.99 4.57
N ASN A 73 12.90 15.88 4.27
CA ASN A 73 13.72 15.12 5.19
C ASN A 73 13.07 14.84 6.56
N VAL A 74 11.74 14.60 6.56
CA VAL A 74 10.93 14.46 7.77
C VAL A 74 11.49 13.38 8.70
N ALA A 75 11.82 12.19 8.17
CA ALA A 75 12.38 11.10 8.97
C ALA A 75 13.68 11.49 9.69
N LYS A 76 14.58 12.24 9.00
CA LYS A 76 15.83 12.75 9.59
C LYS A 76 15.56 13.75 10.72
N LYS A 77 14.53 14.58 10.55
CA LYS A 77 14.12 15.56 11.57
C LYS A 77 13.51 14.86 12.80
N LEU A 78 12.65 13.86 12.60
CA LEU A 78 12.03 13.11 13.68
C LEU A 78 13.05 12.29 14.49
N LYS A 79 14.06 11.72 13.87
CA LYS A 79 15.18 11.05 14.59
C LYS A 79 15.85 11.97 15.62
N LYS A 80 15.88 13.27 15.38
CA LYS A 80 16.45 14.26 16.29
C LYS A 80 15.44 14.84 17.30
N LYS A 81 14.17 14.45 17.21
CA LYS A 81 13.07 14.99 18.02
C LYS A 81 12.20 13.85 18.56
N PRO A 82 12.75 12.97 19.43
CA PRO A 82 12.01 11.81 19.94
C PRO A 82 10.73 12.19 20.69
N ASP A 83 10.67 13.37 21.33
CA ASP A 83 9.48 13.84 22.02
C ASP A 83 8.31 14.19 21.08
N ILE A 84 8.60 14.51 19.81
CA ILE A 84 7.57 14.63 18.79
C ILE A 84 7.04 13.25 18.41
N VAL A 85 7.93 12.28 18.18
CA VAL A 85 7.53 10.90 17.85
C VAL A 85 6.58 10.31 18.88
N LYS A 86 6.82 10.57 20.19
CA LYS A 86 5.94 10.12 21.29
C LYS A 86 4.52 10.69 21.22
N LYS A 87 4.30 11.78 20.51
CA LYS A 87 3.00 12.45 20.36
C LYS A 87 2.22 12.02 19.14
N LEU A 88 2.85 11.27 18.23
CA LEU A 88 2.21 10.79 17.01
C LEU A 88 1.45 9.49 17.32
N THR A 89 0.17 9.47 17.01
CA THR A 89 -0.73 8.33 17.32
C THR A 89 -1.70 7.99 16.20
N GLU A 90 -2.06 8.95 15.36
CA GLU A 90 -3.06 8.76 14.30
C GLU A 90 -2.59 7.75 13.25
N TYR A 91 -1.30 7.76 12.90
CA TYR A 91 -0.73 6.81 11.95
C TYR A 91 -0.90 5.35 12.41
N GLN A 92 -0.84 5.09 13.71
CA GLN A 92 -1.05 3.75 14.27
C GLN A 92 -2.50 3.32 14.12
N THR A 93 -3.42 4.17 14.54
CA THR A 93 -4.87 3.91 14.48
C THR A 93 -5.30 3.67 13.03
N ASN A 94 -4.89 4.53 12.11
CA ASN A 94 -5.21 4.40 10.69
C ASN A 94 -4.63 3.10 10.09
N THR A 95 -3.39 2.76 10.42
CA THR A 95 -2.79 1.54 9.87
C THR A 95 -3.45 0.28 10.44
N LEU A 96 -3.81 0.26 11.73
CA LEU A 96 -4.50 -0.89 12.32
C LEU A 96 -5.91 -1.07 11.75
N SER A 97 -6.59 0.01 11.36
CA SER A 97 -7.91 -0.10 10.72
C SER A 97 -7.89 -0.85 9.39
N ILE A 98 -6.73 -0.98 8.72
CA ILE A 98 -6.58 -1.83 7.53
C ILE A 98 -6.95 -3.29 7.85
N ILE A 99 -6.53 -3.78 9.02
CA ILE A 99 -6.86 -5.13 9.50
C ILE A 99 -8.35 -5.24 9.77
N ASP A 100 -8.94 -4.21 10.37
CA ASP A 100 -10.38 -4.18 10.70
C ASP A 100 -11.26 -4.13 9.44
N MET A 101 -10.73 -3.64 8.32
CA MET A 101 -11.40 -3.68 7.00
C MET A 101 -11.46 -5.09 6.38
N GLY A 102 -10.98 -6.13 7.08
CA GLY A 102 -10.96 -7.49 6.56
C GLY A 102 -9.91 -7.73 5.45
N ILE A 103 -8.92 -6.84 5.34
CA ILE A 103 -7.81 -6.99 4.40
C ILE A 103 -6.87 -8.10 4.90
N GLU A 104 -6.64 -9.11 4.06
CA GLU A 104 -5.72 -10.20 4.36
C GLU A 104 -4.26 -9.72 4.29
N LEU A 105 -3.47 -10.08 5.33
CA LEU A 105 -2.05 -9.73 5.41
C LEU A 105 -1.18 -10.92 5.06
N LEU A 106 -0.44 -10.83 3.97
CA LEU A 106 0.53 -11.85 3.56
C LEU A 106 1.88 -11.60 4.25
N PRO A 107 2.47 -12.65 4.86
CA PRO A 107 3.81 -12.56 5.43
C PRO A 107 4.87 -12.52 4.34
N ILE A 108 6.03 -11.94 4.65
CA ILE A 108 7.22 -12.09 3.82
C ILE A 108 7.93 -13.38 4.25
N SER A 109 7.81 -14.43 3.44
CA SER A 109 8.50 -15.69 3.64
C SER A 109 9.89 -15.68 2.99
N GLU A 110 10.71 -16.69 3.32
CA GLU A 110 11.97 -16.94 2.62
C GLU A 110 11.75 -17.16 1.12
N ASP A 111 10.69 -17.89 0.76
CA ASP A 111 10.32 -18.15 -0.64
C ASP A 111 9.92 -16.87 -1.37
N THR A 112 9.19 -15.95 -0.71
CA THR A 112 8.88 -14.63 -1.25
C THR A 112 10.16 -13.86 -1.59
N ILE A 113 11.13 -13.85 -0.68
CA ILE A 113 12.42 -13.15 -0.88
C ILE A 113 13.17 -13.76 -2.07
N LYS A 114 13.31 -15.08 -2.12
CA LYS A 114 14.01 -15.78 -3.21
C LYS A 114 13.31 -15.56 -4.55
N SER A 115 11.99 -15.71 -4.60
CA SER A 115 11.18 -15.49 -5.80
C SER A 115 11.30 -14.06 -6.31
N SER A 116 11.42 -13.07 -5.43
CA SER A 116 11.51 -11.66 -5.82
C SER A 116 12.73 -11.35 -6.72
N PHE A 117 13.81 -12.13 -6.63
CA PHE A 117 15.04 -11.89 -7.40
C PHE A 117 14.81 -11.98 -8.92
N GLN A 118 13.95 -12.89 -9.39
CA GLN A 118 13.66 -13.03 -10.81
C GLN A 118 12.95 -11.81 -11.37
N TYR A 119 12.03 -11.19 -10.60
CA TYR A 119 11.28 -10.01 -11.04
C TYR A 119 12.16 -8.76 -11.14
N ARG A 120 13.13 -8.61 -10.22
CA ARG A 120 14.17 -7.56 -10.35
C ARG A 120 15.00 -7.74 -11.62
N ARG A 121 15.42 -8.96 -11.93
CA ARG A 121 16.22 -9.26 -13.13
C ARG A 121 15.42 -9.08 -14.41
N LYS A 122 14.16 -9.53 -14.42
CA LYS A 122 13.33 -9.51 -15.64
C LYS A 122 12.76 -8.12 -15.93
N TYR A 123 12.28 -7.41 -14.91
CA TYR A 123 11.50 -6.18 -15.08
C TYR A 123 12.20 -4.92 -14.56
N GLY A 124 13.35 -5.05 -13.90
CA GLY A 124 14.06 -3.91 -13.32
C GLY A 124 13.30 -3.24 -12.16
N LEU A 125 12.49 -4.01 -11.42
CA LEU A 125 11.76 -3.53 -10.27
C LEU A 125 12.69 -3.27 -9.08
N LEU A 126 12.32 -2.33 -8.22
CA LEU A 126 12.99 -2.16 -6.92
C LEU A 126 12.58 -3.27 -5.95
N VAL A 127 13.22 -3.28 -4.77
CA VAL A 127 13.06 -4.39 -3.80
C VAL A 127 11.60 -4.57 -3.40
N ASN A 128 10.92 -3.49 -3.00
CA ASN A 128 9.54 -3.57 -2.51
C ASN A 128 8.58 -4.04 -3.60
N ASP A 129 8.67 -3.48 -4.81
CA ASP A 129 7.81 -3.84 -5.95
C ASP A 129 8.04 -5.29 -6.40
N SER A 130 9.30 -5.76 -6.34
CA SER A 130 9.62 -7.15 -6.64
C SER A 130 9.07 -8.13 -5.59
N LEU A 131 8.96 -7.72 -4.32
CA LEU A 131 8.31 -8.50 -3.26
C LEU A 131 6.80 -8.56 -3.47
N ILE A 132 6.17 -7.44 -3.83
CA ILE A 132 4.75 -7.41 -4.20
C ILE A 132 4.47 -8.39 -5.33
N THR A 133 5.25 -8.30 -6.41
CA THR A 133 5.11 -9.18 -7.58
C THR A 133 5.29 -10.65 -7.20
N ALA A 134 6.27 -10.97 -6.34
CA ALA A 134 6.50 -12.32 -5.87
C ALA A 134 5.35 -12.86 -5.01
N MET A 135 4.81 -12.04 -4.09
CA MET A 135 3.64 -12.43 -3.29
C MET A 135 2.42 -12.68 -4.16
N MET A 136 2.15 -11.79 -5.13
CA MET A 136 1.04 -11.94 -6.04
C MET A 136 1.14 -13.23 -6.86
N ASP A 137 2.32 -13.57 -7.36
CA ASP A 137 2.56 -14.78 -8.14
C ASP A 137 2.38 -16.04 -7.29
N LEU A 138 2.95 -16.07 -6.08
CA LEU A 138 2.84 -17.19 -5.15
C LEU A 138 1.39 -17.48 -4.73
N GLU A 139 0.57 -16.44 -4.61
CA GLU A 139 -0.85 -16.52 -4.22
C GLU A 139 -1.79 -16.60 -5.43
N GLY A 140 -1.27 -16.56 -6.66
CA GLY A 140 -2.08 -16.58 -7.87
C GLY A 140 -2.95 -15.33 -8.07
N ILE A 141 -2.56 -14.20 -7.49
CA ILE A 141 -3.27 -12.92 -7.58
C ILE A 141 -2.76 -12.17 -8.80
N ILE A 142 -3.67 -11.78 -9.69
CA ILE A 142 -3.32 -11.06 -10.92
C ILE A 142 -3.75 -9.58 -10.91
N ASN A 143 -4.67 -9.20 -10.03
CA ASN A 143 -5.19 -7.85 -9.96
C ASN A 143 -4.39 -7.03 -8.93
N LEU A 144 -3.88 -5.87 -9.32
CA LEU A 144 -3.12 -4.96 -8.48
C LEU A 144 -3.77 -3.57 -8.47
N ALA A 145 -4.15 -3.10 -7.28
CA ALA A 145 -4.57 -1.72 -7.06
C ALA A 145 -3.35 -0.88 -6.65
N THR A 146 -2.91 0.03 -7.51
CA THR A 146 -1.72 0.87 -7.29
C THR A 146 -1.73 2.12 -8.18
N MET A 147 -0.96 3.14 -7.80
CA MET A 147 -0.60 4.29 -8.64
C MET A 147 0.79 4.16 -9.28
N ASP A 148 1.57 3.15 -8.88
CA ASP A 148 2.93 2.99 -9.37
C ASP A 148 2.96 2.37 -10.76
N LYS A 149 3.33 3.20 -11.75
CA LYS A 149 3.40 2.81 -13.17
C LYS A 149 4.53 1.81 -13.48
N ASP A 150 5.43 1.56 -12.53
CA ASP A 150 6.49 0.57 -12.70
C ASP A 150 5.94 -0.84 -12.89
N PHE A 151 4.76 -1.12 -12.32
CA PHE A 151 4.05 -2.38 -12.51
C PHE A 151 3.46 -2.59 -13.91
N LEU A 152 3.32 -1.55 -14.72
CA LEU A 152 2.84 -1.67 -16.12
C LEU A 152 3.78 -2.51 -17.01
N ARG A 153 5.04 -2.69 -16.60
CA ARG A 153 6.02 -3.52 -17.33
C ARG A 153 5.99 -4.99 -16.90
N VAL A 154 5.19 -5.33 -15.89
CA VAL A 154 5.08 -6.71 -15.39
C VAL A 154 3.99 -7.46 -16.13
N GLU A 155 4.39 -8.49 -16.86
CA GLU A 155 3.46 -9.33 -17.60
C GLU A 155 2.54 -10.11 -16.64
N GLY A 156 1.26 -10.23 -17.02
CA GLY A 156 0.26 -10.99 -16.25
C GLY A 156 -0.42 -10.20 -15.14
N ILE A 157 0.09 -9.04 -14.74
CA ILE A 157 -0.57 -8.16 -13.76
C ILE A 157 -1.61 -7.27 -14.46
N ARG A 158 -2.81 -7.23 -13.89
CA ARG A 158 -3.86 -6.28 -14.25
C ARG A 158 -3.77 -5.07 -13.34
N PHE A 159 -3.40 -3.94 -13.92
CA PHE A 159 -3.18 -2.67 -13.22
C PHE A 159 -4.48 -1.88 -13.09
N TYR A 160 -4.85 -1.55 -11.84
CA TYR A 160 -5.99 -0.71 -11.50
C TYR A 160 -5.54 0.49 -10.68
N SER A 161 -6.03 1.68 -11.04
CA SER A 161 -5.65 2.91 -10.34
C SER A 161 -6.85 3.83 -10.09
N PRO A 162 -6.79 4.66 -9.03
CA PRO A 162 -7.74 5.77 -8.86
C PRO A 162 -7.61 6.74 -10.03
N GLN A 163 -8.69 7.46 -10.35
CA GLN A 163 -8.73 8.41 -11.46
C GLN A 163 -8.79 9.86 -10.98
N ASP A 164 -9.00 10.06 -9.70
CA ASP A 164 -9.13 11.36 -9.03
C ASP A 164 -7.82 11.86 -8.41
N VAL A 165 -6.70 11.16 -8.63
CA VAL A 165 -5.35 11.57 -8.24
C VAL A 165 -4.56 11.95 -9.48
N ILE A 166 -3.98 13.16 -9.50
CA ILE A 166 -3.18 13.72 -10.60
C ILE A 166 -1.69 13.42 -10.39
#